data_386c19642794581d48bc40f128c323f8
#
_entry.id   386c19642794581d48bc40f128c323f8
#
_cell.length_a   1.000
_cell.length_b   1.000
_cell.length_c   1.000
_cell.angle_alpha   90.00
_cell.angle_beta   90.00
_cell.angle_gamma   90.00
#
_symmetry.space_group_name_H-M   'P 1'
#
loop_
_entity.id
_entity.type
_entity.pdbx_description
1 polymer ?
#
loop_
_entity_poly.entity_id
_entity_poly.type
_entity_poly.pdbx_seq_one_letter_code
_entity_poly.pdbx_strand_id
1 'polypeptide(L)'
;MASPPLPGRLYLVPNLLGVVPPAEVLPQRTIDIARALNHFVVETPKAARQFIISLRSERPIQLIDFATLDVNTPPQLVPDLLGPAINGQDLGLLSDAGCPGVADPGALLVAAAHRAGIRVVPLVGPSAVLLALMAAGMNGQQFAFHGYLPVAAEARTQALKALDDAVARTGVTQIYIETPYRNDAMLAATLAACRPATELCVASDLTLPTEQVIRKSIAKWRGAARTELNRRPAIFLLGAI
;
A
#
# COMPACT_ATOMS: atom_id res chain seq x y z
N MET A 1 45.21 -6.27 1.68
CA MET A 1 44.00 -5.69 1.05
C MET A 1 42.94 -5.59 2.13
N ALA A 2 42.36 -4.42 2.38
CA ALA A 2 41.28 -4.28 3.33
C ALA A 2 40.08 -5.10 2.83
N SER A 3 39.43 -5.86 3.70
CA SER A 3 38.18 -6.54 3.37
C SER A 3 37.15 -5.52 2.89
N PRO A 4 36.32 -5.84 1.87
CA PRO A 4 35.29 -4.92 1.45
C PRO A 4 34.38 -4.59 2.64
N PRO A 5 33.87 -3.35 2.75
CA PRO A 5 32.96 -3.00 3.81
C PRO A 5 31.73 -3.92 3.76
N LEU A 6 31.21 -4.28 4.93
CA LEU A 6 29.94 -5.01 5.00
C LEU A 6 28.84 -4.18 4.33
N PRO A 7 27.97 -4.79 3.52
CA PRO A 7 26.85 -4.07 2.92
C PRO A 7 25.97 -3.40 3.99
N GLY A 8 25.43 -2.24 3.66
CA GLY A 8 24.35 -1.62 4.41
C GLY A 8 23.05 -2.45 4.33
N ARG A 9 21.98 -1.94 4.91
CA ARG A 9 20.67 -2.59 4.95
C ARG A 9 19.69 -1.84 4.06
N LEU A 10 18.73 -2.57 3.50
CA LEU A 10 17.57 -1.99 2.87
C LEU A 10 16.40 -2.00 3.89
N TYR A 11 16.03 -0.83 4.39
CA TYR A 11 14.87 -0.67 5.26
C TYR A 11 13.62 -0.40 4.44
N LEU A 12 12.57 -1.20 4.62
CA LEU A 12 11.26 -0.94 4.05
C LEU A 12 10.51 -0.02 5.02
N VAL A 13 10.43 1.27 4.68
CA VAL A 13 9.90 2.32 5.55
C VAL A 13 8.43 2.55 5.21
N PRO A 14 7.48 2.20 6.09
CA PRO A 14 6.06 2.48 5.85
C PRO A 14 5.79 3.99 5.89
N ASN A 15 4.95 4.44 4.95
CA ASN A 15 4.43 5.81 4.93
C ASN A 15 3.04 5.87 5.58
N LEU A 16 2.59 7.09 5.88
CA LEU A 16 1.23 7.36 6.35
C LEU A 16 0.21 7.04 5.24
N LEU A 17 -1.01 6.72 5.62
CA LEU A 17 -2.12 6.51 4.67
C LEU A 17 -2.83 7.85 4.32
N GLY A 18 -2.50 8.90 5.04
CA GLY A 18 -3.02 10.25 4.84
C GLY A 18 -2.33 11.22 5.80
N VAL A 19 -2.82 12.45 5.89
CA VAL A 19 -2.18 13.51 6.68
C VAL A 19 -2.61 13.41 8.14
N VAL A 20 -1.76 12.78 8.95
CA VAL A 20 -1.88 12.67 10.41
C VAL A 20 -0.49 12.80 11.05
N PRO A 21 -0.40 13.14 12.35
CA PRO A 21 0.88 13.10 13.05
C PRO A 21 1.50 11.70 12.98
N PRO A 22 2.77 11.56 12.54
CA PRO A 22 3.39 10.23 12.40
C PRO A 22 3.35 9.38 13.67
N ALA A 23 3.49 9.99 14.84
CA ALA A 23 3.48 9.31 16.13
C ALA A 23 2.12 8.64 16.50
N GLU A 24 1.03 8.97 15.78
CA GLU A 24 -0.27 8.34 16.01
C GLU A 24 -0.37 6.96 15.33
N VAL A 25 0.43 6.72 14.28
CA VAL A 25 0.30 5.51 13.45
C VAL A 25 1.61 4.75 13.23
N LEU A 26 2.77 5.39 13.48
CA LEU A 26 4.09 4.75 13.35
C LEU A 26 4.71 4.51 14.72
N PRO A 27 5.24 3.30 14.98
CA PRO A 27 6.06 3.05 16.17
C PRO A 27 7.29 3.95 16.20
N GLN A 28 7.69 4.34 17.41
CA GLN A 28 8.86 5.21 17.63
C GLN A 28 10.12 4.67 16.93
N ARG A 29 10.36 3.36 17.00
CA ARG A 29 11.50 2.72 16.32
C ARG A 29 11.49 2.95 14.80
N THR A 30 10.32 2.91 14.16
CA THR A 30 10.20 3.19 12.71
C THR A 30 10.55 4.64 12.42
N ILE A 31 10.05 5.56 13.23
CA ILE A 31 10.36 6.99 13.14
C ILE A 31 11.85 7.24 13.29
N ASP A 32 12.50 6.66 14.32
CA ASP A 32 13.91 6.88 14.64
C ASP A 32 14.81 6.34 13.52
N ILE A 33 14.51 5.15 12.98
CA ILE A 33 15.26 4.59 11.86
C ILE A 33 15.09 5.48 10.63
N ALA A 34 13.87 5.87 10.27
CA ALA A 34 13.61 6.71 9.10
C ALA A 34 14.31 8.07 9.19
N ARG A 35 14.39 8.67 10.39
CA ARG A 35 15.14 9.91 10.65
C ARG A 35 16.65 9.79 10.45
N ALA A 36 17.21 8.62 10.73
CA ALA A 36 18.65 8.37 10.66
C ALA A 36 19.14 8.07 9.23
N LEU A 37 18.24 7.71 8.31
CA LEU A 37 18.60 7.38 6.93
C LEU A 37 18.95 8.62 6.11
N ASN A 38 19.96 8.47 5.24
CA ASN A 38 20.45 9.53 4.36
C ASN A 38 20.12 9.29 2.88
N HIS A 39 19.80 8.05 2.52
CA HIS A 39 19.53 7.63 1.15
C HIS A 39 18.19 6.94 1.09
N PHE A 40 17.36 7.37 0.15
CA PHE A 40 16.04 6.78 -0.07
C PHE A 40 15.82 6.45 -1.54
N VAL A 41 15.17 5.32 -1.78
CA VAL A 41 14.51 5.02 -3.05
C VAL A 41 13.03 5.24 -2.83
N VAL A 42 12.41 6.06 -3.68
CA VAL A 42 11.05 6.56 -3.47
C VAL A 42 10.25 6.53 -4.76
N GLU A 43 8.94 6.43 -4.66
CA GLU A 43 8.05 6.51 -5.82
C GLU A 43 7.92 7.97 -6.28
N THR A 44 7.52 8.87 -5.38
CA THR A 44 7.39 10.31 -5.65
C THR A 44 8.30 11.13 -4.71
N PRO A 45 9.40 11.75 -5.22
CA PRO A 45 10.32 12.50 -4.36
C PRO A 45 9.68 13.63 -3.56
N LYS A 46 8.62 14.27 -4.09
CA LYS A 46 7.89 15.34 -3.39
C LYS A 46 7.16 14.79 -2.16
N ALA A 47 6.43 13.70 -2.31
CA ALA A 47 5.71 13.04 -1.20
C ALA A 47 6.69 12.53 -0.14
N ALA A 48 7.79 11.91 -0.57
CA ALA A 48 8.83 11.42 0.32
C ALA A 48 9.46 12.54 1.17
N ARG A 49 9.80 13.68 0.56
CA ARG A 49 10.34 14.84 1.29
C ARG A 49 9.34 15.34 2.34
N GLN A 50 8.06 15.44 2.00
CA GLN A 50 7.02 15.87 2.94
C GLN A 50 6.92 14.91 4.13
N PHE A 51 6.95 13.60 3.88
CA PHE A 51 6.95 12.60 4.93
C PHE A 51 8.19 12.73 5.84
N ILE A 52 9.41 12.79 5.31
CA ILE A 52 10.63 12.92 6.11
C ILE A 52 10.64 14.23 6.92
N ILE A 53 10.16 15.33 6.37
CA ILE A 53 9.99 16.60 7.11
C ILE A 53 8.99 16.41 8.27
N SER A 54 7.88 15.69 8.07
CA SER A 54 6.90 15.43 9.12
C SER A 54 7.45 14.61 10.29
N LEU A 55 8.46 13.78 10.03
CA LEU A 55 9.18 13.04 11.06
C LEU A 55 10.10 13.94 11.92
N ARG A 56 10.31 15.19 11.57
CA ARG A 56 11.23 16.13 12.25
C ARG A 56 12.68 15.58 12.30
N SER A 57 13.21 15.16 11.16
CA SER A 57 14.62 14.77 11.05
C SER A 57 15.51 15.94 11.46
N GLU A 58 16.57 15.66 12.20
CA GLU A 58 17.57 16.67 12.58
C GLU A 58 18.43 17.08 11.37
N ARG A 59 18.52 16.22 10.34
CA ARG A 59 19.27 16.48 9.13
C ARG A 59 18.46 17.37 8.18
N PRO A 60 19.05 18.42 7.62
CA PRO A 60 18.42 19.21 6.56
C PRO A 60 18.02 18.34 5.37
N ILE A 61 16.79 18.51 4.89
CA ILE A 61 16.21 17.70 3.81
C ILE A 61 17.04 17.76 2.52
N GLN A 62 17.80 18.84 2.30
CA GLN A 62 18.69 19.02 1.15
C GLN A 62 19.91 18.11 1.17
N LEU A 63 20.24 17.55 2.33
CA LEU A 63 21.36 16.61 2.53
C LEU A 63 20.92 15.15 2.51
N ILE A 64 19.65 14.89 2.19
CA ILE A 64 19.10 13.54 2.02
C ILE A 64 18.92 13.26 0.53
N ASP A 65 19.47 12.14 0.07
CA ASP A 65 19.40 11.72 -1.32
C ASP A 65 18.12 10.92 -1.59
N PHE A 66 17.44 11.27 -2.68
CA PHE A 66 16.22 10.59 -3.14
C PHE A 66 16.41 10.10 -4.58
N ALA A 67 16.53 8.81 -4.77
CA ALA A 67 16.47 8.16 -6.07
C ALA A 67 15.02 7.72 -6.36
N THR A 68 14.61 7.81 -7.63
CA THR A 68 13.23 7.47 -8.02
C THR A 68 13.14 6.04 -8.53
N LEU A 69 12.12 5.32 -8.07
CA LEU A 69 11.67 4.02 -8.57
C LEU A 69 10.18 4.09 -8.79
N ASP A 70 9.77 4.27 -10.04
CA ASP A 70 8.37 4.35 -10.45
C ASP A 70 8.02 3.28 -11.50
N VAL A 71 6.78 3.29 -11.98
CA VAL A 71 6.28 2.34 -13.00
C VAL A 71 6.98 2.47 -14.36
N ASN A 72 7.69 3.57 -14.61
CA ASN A 72 8.44 3.82 -15.85
C ASN A 72 9.91 3.45 -15.71
N THR A 73 10.38 3.12 -14.51
CA THR A 73 11.78 2.76 -14.27
C THR A 73 12.11 1.42 -14.93
N PRO A 74 13.05 1.38 -15.90
CA PRO A 74 13.43 0.14 -16.56
C PRO A 74 13.95 -0.89 -15.54
N PRO A 75 13.46 -2.15 -15.56
CA PRO A 75 13.85 -3.18 -14.58
C PRO A 75 15.37 -3.43 -14.49
N GLN A 76 16.09 -3.24 -15.58
CA GLN A 76 17.55 -3.40 -15.64
C GLN A 76 18.31 -2.32 -14.85
N LEU A 77 17.72 -1.16 -14.59
CA LEU A 77 18.32 -0.07 -13.82
C LEU A 77 18.03 -0.18 -12.31
N VAL A 78 17.07 -1.03 -11.92
CA VAL A 78 16.69 -1.16 -10.51
C VAL A 78 17.85 -1.60 -9.60
N PRO A 79 18.76 -2.54 -10.00
CA PRO A 79 19.91 -2.90 -9.18
C PRO A 79 20.85 -1.73 -8.87
N ASP A 80 20.98 -0.75 -9.76
CA ASP A 80 21.87 0.41 -9.58
C ASP A 80 21.42 1.30 -8.41
N LEU A 81 20.11 1.29 -8.10
CA LEU A 81 19.54 2.01 -6.95
C LEU A 81 20.04 1.47 -5.59
N LEU A 82 20.63 0.29 -5.57
CA LEU A 82 21.25 -0.30 -4.37
C LEU A 82 22.67 0.21 -4.10
N GLY A 83 23.19 1.12 -4.92
CA GLY A 83 24.55 1.66 -4.80
C GLY A 83 24.95 2.07 -3.38
N PRO A 84 24.15 2.88 -2.64
CA PRO A 84 24.46 3.22 -1.24
C PRO A 84 24.60 1.98 -0.36
N ALA A 85 23.71 1.01 -0.46
CA ALA A 85 23.74 -0.20 0.37
C ALA A 85 24.96 -1.10 0.03
N ILE A 86 25.31 -1.23 -1.24
CA ILE A 86 26.53 -1.94 -1.67
C ILE A 86 27.78 -1.31 -1.06
N ASN A 87 27.80 0.02 -0.92
CA ASN A 87 28.91 0.78 -0.34
C ASN A 87 28.85 0.88 1.21
N GLY A 88 28.06 0.05 1.88
CA GLY A 88 28.01 -0.03 3.34
C GLY A 88 27.10 0.99 4.02
N GLN A 89 26.28 1.74 3.26
CA GLN A 89 25.33 2.74 3.79
C GLN A 89 23.92 2.15 3.88
N ASP A 90 23.20 2.47 4.94
CA ASP A 90 21.80 2.07 5.07
C ASP A 90 20.91 2.85 4.08
N LEU A 91 19.97 2.16 3.45
CA LEU A 91 19.07 2.67 2.40
C LEU A 91 17.61 2.47 2.82
N GLY A 92 16.76 3.48 2.64
CA GLY A 92 15.32 3.39 2.82
C GLY A 92 14.59 3.15 1.49
N LEU A 93 13.62 2.25 1.47
CA LEU A 93 12.60 2.17 0.42
C LEU A 93 11.30 2.73 0.99
N LEU A 94 10.71 3.74 0.33
CA LEU A 94 9.52 4.44 0.77
C LEU A 94 8.52 4.55 -0.38
N SER A 95 7.30 4.06 -0.19
CA SER A 95 6.17 4.25 -1.11
C SER A 95 5.40 5.54 -0.82
N ASP A 96 4.52 5.93 -1.72
CA ASP A 96 3.69 7.13 -1.55
C ASP A 96 2.68 6.98 -0.39
N ALA A 97 2.23 5.74 -0.07
CA ALA A 97 1.36 5.44 1.07
C ALA A 97 1.54 4.00 1.56
N GLY A 98 1.44 3.77 2.86
CA GLY A 98 1.42 2.44 3.47
C GLY A 98 2.74 1.69 3.37
N CYS A 99 2.69 0.37 3.21
CA CYS A 99 3.85 -0.52 3.23
C CYS A 99 4.50 -0.61 1.85
N PRO A 100 5.80 -0.27 1.69
CA PRO A 100 6.49 -0.39 0.42
C PRO A 100 6.62 -1.85 -0.02
N GLY A 101 6.57 -2.07 -1.33
CA GLY A 101 6.55 -3.41 -1.94
C GLY A 101 5.15 -4.04 -2.02
N VAL A 102 4.10 -3.34 -1.58
CA VAL A 102 2.69 -3.78 -1.66
C VAL A 102 1.93 -2.85 -2.60
N ALA A 103 1.58 -3.33 -3.77
CA ALA A 103 0.92 -2.58 -4.85
C ALA A 103 1.75 -1.41 -5.41
N ASP A 104 3.06 -1.45 -5.28
CA ASP A 104 4.02 -0.48 -5.78
C ASP A 104 5.24 -1.16 -6.43
N PRO A 105 6.09 -0.44 -7.18
CA PRO A 105 7.27 -0.99 -7.85
C PRO A 105 8.40 -1.44 -6.90
N GLY A 106 8.33 -1.13 -5.62
CA GLY A 106 9.37 -1.43 -4.62
C GLY A 106 9.73 -2.90 -4.51
N ALA A 107 8.80 -3.81 -4.84
CA ALA A 107 9.06 -5.26 -4.86
C ALA A 107 10.25 -5.63 -5.76
N LEU A 108 10.50 -4.88 -6.85
CA LEU A 108 11.64 -5.10 -7.75
C LEU A 108 12.96 -4.81 -7.04
N LEU A 109 13.03 -3.72 -6.25
CA LEU A 109 14.22 -3.37 -5.48
C LEU A 109 14.50 -4.39 -4.37
N VAL A 110 13.44 -4.84 -3.68
CA VAL A 110 13.55 -5.89 -2.66
C VAL A 110 14.12 -7.18 -3.26
N ALA A 111 13.61 -7.59 -4.41
CA ALA A 111 14.13 -8.77 -5.13
C ALA A 111 15.61 -8.58 -5.56
N ALA A 112 15.99 -7.38 -6.00
CA ALA A 112 17.37 -7.05 -6.34
C ALA A 112 18.29 -7.08 -5.09
N ALA A 113 17.84 -6.55 -3.95
CA ALA A 113 18.56 -6.57 -2.68
C ALA A 113 18.84 -8.00 -2.21
N HIS A 114 17.87 -8.90 -2.29
CA HIS A 114 18.06 -10.32 -1.97
C HIS A 114 19.10 -10.98 -2.88
N ARG A 115 19.08 -10.69 -4.20
CA ARG A 115 20.09 -11.22 -5.13
C ARG A 115 21.49 -10.68 -4.85
N ALA A 116 21.60 -9.44 -4.35
CA ALA A 116 22.87 -8.81 -3.97
C ALA A 116 23.35 -9.18 -2.56
N GLY A 117 22.64 -10.02 -1.81
CA GLY A 117 22.99 -10.38 -0.43
C GLY A 117 22.81 -9.24 0.57
N ILE A 118 22.06 -8.18 0.21
CA ILE A 118 21.76 -7.05 1.09
C ILE A 118 20.63 -7.45 2.04
N ARG A 119 20.82 -7.21 3.33
CA ARG A 119 19.81 -7.49 4.35
C ARG A 119 18.63 -6.55 4.18
N VAL A 120 17.44 -7.14 3.94
CA VAL A 120 16.16 -6.43 3.91
C VAL A 120 15.54 -6.41 5.31
N VAL A 121 15.12 -5.23 5.77
CA VAL A 121 14.54 -5.01 7.11
C VAL A 121 13.18 -4.32 6.96
N PRO A 122 12.06 -5.06 7.04
CA PRO A 122 10.75 -4.45 7.07
C PRO A 122 10.52 -3.72 8.40
N LEU A 123 10.02 -2.50 8.32
CA LEU A 123 9.62 -1.72 9.49
C LEU A 123 8.11 -1.80 9.71
N VAL A 124 7.69 -1.68 10.96
CA VAL A 124 6.28 -1.72 11.33
C VAL A 124 5.60 -0.40 11.01
N GLY A 125 4.45 -0.46 10.36
CA GLY A 125 3.61 0.70 10.06
C GLY A 125 2.27 0.31 9.44
N PRO A 126 1.44 1.28 9.05
CA PRO A 126 0.08 1.03 8.62
C PRO A 126 0.04 0.35 7.24
N SER A 127 -0.82 -0.65 7.11
CA SER A 127 -1.21 -1.28 5.85
C SER A 127 -2.71 -1.11 5.65
N ALA A 128 -3.13 -0.38 4.63
CA ALA A 128 -4.54 -0.17 4.33
C ALA A 128 -5.27 -1.51 4.10
N VAL A 129 -4.61 -2.47 3.45
CA VAL A 129 -5.16 -3.82 3.18
C VAL A 129 -5.46 -4.56 4.47
N LEU A 130 -4.49 -4.60 5.42
CA LEU A 130 -4.66 -5.31 6.68
C LEU A 130 -5.62 -4.60 7.63
N LEU A 131 -5.56 -3.27 7.71
CA LEU A 131 -6.50 -2.49 8.52
C LEU A 131 -7.95 -2.66 8.04
N ALA A 132 -8.17 -2.62 6.72
CA ALA A 132 -9.48 -2.88 6.14
C ALA A 132 -9.97 -4.32 6.44
N LEU A 133 -9.10 -5.33 6.29
CA LEU A 133 -9.44 -6.72 6.58
C LEU A 133 -9.80 -6.92 8.06
N MET A 134 -9.02 -6.36 8.97
CA MET A 134 -9.30 -6.42 10.41
C MET A 134 -10.66 -5.81 10.75
N ALA A 135 -10.98 -4.66 10.14
CA ALA A 135 -12.21 -3.93 10.42
C ALA A 135 -13.43 -4.51 9.69
N ALA A 136 -13.24 -5.26 8.60
CA ALA A 136 -14.32 -5.85 7.81
C ALA A 136 -15.05 -6.99 8.52
N GLY A 137 -14.42 -7.67 9.49
CA GLY A 137 -14.99 -8.86 10.14
C GLY A 137 -15.30 -9.99 9.15
N MET A 138 -14.49 -10.14 8.12
CA MET A 138 -14.55 -11.21 7.12
C MET A 138 -13.47 -12.28 7.41
N ASN A 139 -13.34 -13.30 6.54
CA ASN A 139 -12.34 -14.35 6.72
C ASN A 139 -10.91 -13.77 6.63
N GLY A 140 -10.25 -13.64 7.78
CA GLY A 140 -8.88 -13.16 7.90
C GLY A 140 -7.81 -14.25 7.81
N GLN A 141 -8.20 -15.54 7.78
CA GLN A 141 -7.26 -16.66 7.59
C GLN A 141 -6.99 -16.91 6.10
N GLN A 142 -8.00 -16.67 5.27
CA GLN A 142 -7.91 -16.87 3.83
C GLN A 142 -8.42 -15.63 3.12
N PHE A 143 -7.52 -14.88 2.51
CA PHE A 143 -7.83 -13.71 1.72
C PHE A 143 -6.88 -13.59 0.53
N ALA A 144 -7.35 -12.93 -0.51
CA ALA A 144 -6.56 -12.64 -1.70
C ALA A 144 -6.64 -11.13 -2.00
N PHE A 145 -5.48 -10.50 -2.18
CA PHE A 145 -5.35 -9.12 -2.61
C PHE A 145 -5.05 -9.07 -4.11
N HIS A 146 -5.89 -8.36 -4.86
CA HIS A 146 -5.85 -8.31 -6.33
C HIS A 146 -5.27 -6.99 -6.88
N GLY A 147 -4.91 -6.04 -5.99
CA GLY A 147 -4.48 -4.71 -6.44
C GLY A 147 -5.59 -3.98 -7.19
N TYR A 148 -5.22 -3.34 -8.31
CA TYR A 148 -6.15 -2.61 -9.18
C TYR A 148 -6.86 -3.57 -10.14
N LEU A 149 -8.20 -3.44 -10.24
CA LEU A 149 -8.98 -4.17 -11.23
C LEU A 149 -8.90 -3.46 -12.61
N PRO A 150 -9.25 -4.16 -13.71
CA PRO A 150 -9.18 -3.59 -15.06
C PRO A 150 -9.93 -2.27 -15.20
N VAL A 151 -9.34 -1.30 -15.91
CA VAL A 151 -9.94 0.01 -16.16
C VAL A 151 -11.12 -0.09 -17.12
N ALA A 152 -11.03 -0.96 -18.17
CA ALA A 152 -12.08 -1.18 -19.14
C ALA A 152 -13.32 -1.79 -18.45
N ALA A 153 -14.48 -1.19 -18.68
CA ALA A 153 -15.73 -1.51 -17.94
C ALA A 153 -16.14 -2.99 -18.07
N GLU A 154 -16.02 -3.56 -19.27
CA GLU A 154 -16.37 -4.96 -19.51
C GLU A 154 -15.41 -5.91 -18.77
N ALA A 155 -14.10 -5.72 -18.91
CA ALA A 155 -13.09 -6.53 -18.21
C ALA A 155 -13.21 -6.39 -16.69
N ARG A 156 -13.50 -5.20 -16.19
CA ARG A 156 -13.77 -4.95 -14.75
C ARG A 156 -15.00 -5.71 -14.27
N THR A 157 -16.08 -5.71 -15.04
CA THR A 157 -17.30 -6.46 -14.70
C THR A 157 -17.03 -7.96 -14.65
N GLN A 158 -16.26 -8.50 -15.61
CA GLN A 158 -15.86 -9.90 -15.61
C GLN A 158 -14.98 -10.25 -14.40
N ALA A 159 -14.00 -9.40 -14.07
CA ALA A 159 -13.16 -9.57 -12.90
C ALA A 159 -14.00 -9.58 -11.60
N LEU A 160 -14.91 -8.62 -11.41
CA LEU A 160 -15.78 -8.56 -10.24
C LEU A 160 -16.68 -9.79 -10.09
N LYS A 161 -17.24 -10.32 -11.19
CA LYS A 161 -18.00 -11.58 -11.17
C LYS A 161 -17.12 -12.77 -10.77
N ALA A 162 -15.89 -12.84 -11.27
CA ALA A 162 -14.96 -13.91 -10.91
C ALA A 162 -14.58 -13.85 -9.41
N LEU A 163 -14.39 -12.66 -8.84
CA LEU A 163 -14.15 -12.48 -7.41
C LEU A 163 -15.37 -12.91 -6.58
N ASP A 164 -16.56 -12.51 -6.99
CA ASP A 164 -17.80 -12.88 -6.35
C ASP A 164 -18.05 -14.41 -6.38
N ASP A 165 -17.73 -15.06 -7.51
CA ASP A 165 -17.78 -16.53 -7.64
C ASP A 165 -16.74 -17.21 -6.76
N ALA A 166 -15.54 -16.64 -6.61
CA ALA A 166 -14.54 -17.15 -5.70
C ALA A 166 -14.99 -17.10 -4.25
N VAL A 167 -15.60 -15.96 -3.82
CA VAL A 167 -16.20 -15.84 -2.48
C VAL A 167 -17.23 -16.95 -2.23
N ALA A 168 -18.19 -17.14 -3.14
CA ALA A 168 -19.26 -18.12 -2.94
C ALA A 168 -18.77 -19.56 -2.91
N ARG A 169 -17.74 -19.85 -3.68
CA ARG A 169 -17.20 -21.21 -3.80
C ARG A 169 -16.22 -21.57 -2.67
N THR A 170 -15.45 -20.62 -2.18
CA THR A 170 -14.31 -20.89 -1.28
C THR A 170 -14.40 -20.21 0.07
N GLY A 171 -15.24 -19.17 0.23
CA GLY A 171 -15.27 -18.34 1.44
C GLY A 171 -14.03 -17.45 1.64
N VAL A 172 -13.12 -17.39 0.67
CA VAL A 172 -11.91 -16.56 0.70
C VAL A 172 -12.29 -15.09 0.51
N THR A 173 -11.84 -14.21 1.41
CA THR A 173 -12.06 -12.76 1.27
C THR A 173 -11.27 -12.22 0.08
N GLN A 174 -11.95 -11.52 -0.83
CA GLN A 174 -11.35 -10.89 -2.00
C GLN A 174 -11.18 -9.39 -1.75
N ILE A 175 -9.95 -8.89 -1.84
CA ILE A 175 -9.58 -7.50 -1.54
C ILE A 175 -9.06 -6.84 -2.82
N TYR A 176 -9.55 -5.65 -3.14
CA TYR A 176 -9.07 -4.86 -4.28
C TYR A 176 -9.11 -3.36 -3.98
N ILE A 177 -8.41 -2.61 -4.80
CA ILE A 177 -8.29 -1.15 -4.69
C ILE A 177 -8.60 -0.47 -6.02
N GLU A 178 -8.86 0.83 -5.91
CA GLU A 178 -8.97 1.71 -7.06
C GLU A 178 -8.36 3.08 -6.72
N THR A 179 -8.08 3.86 -7.74
CA THR A 179 -7.64 5.24 -7.53
C THR A 179 -8.79 6.07 -6.93
N PRO A 180 -8.50 7.04 -6.04
CA PRO A 180 -9.53 7.81 -5.34
C PRO A 180 -10.57 8.45 -6.26
N TYR A 181 -10.18 8.89 -7.46
CA TYR A 181 -11.08 9.52 -8.44
C TYR A 181 -12.06 8.55 -9.10
N ARG A 182 -11.82 7.24 -9.05
CA ARG A 182 -12.66 6.21 -9.68
C ARG A 182 -13.41 5.35 -8.66
N ASN A 183 -13.27 5.62 -7.37
CA ASN A 183 -13.90 4.81 -6.32
C ASN A 183 -15.43 4.76 -6.42
N ASP A 184 -16.10 5.87 -6.78
CA ASP A 184 -17.55 5.87 -6.98
C ASP A 184 -17.96 4.96 -8.16
N ALA A 185 -17.20 4.99 -9.25
CA ALA A 185 -17.44 4.12 -10.40
C ALA A 185 -17.14 2.64 -10.08
N MET A 186 -16.12 2.37 -9.26
CA MET A 186 -15.81 1.02 -8.78
C MET A 186 -16.93 0.49 -7.87
N LEU A 187 -17.41 1.29 -6.92
CA LEU A 187 -18.56 0.92 -6.08
C LEU A 187 -19.79 0.58 -6.93
N ALA A 188 -20.14 1.45 -7.88
CA ALA A 188 -21.28 1.22 -8.76
C ALA A 188 -21.12 -0.08 -9.58
N ALA A 189 -19.94 -0.34 -10.13
CA ALA A 189 -19.64 -1.56 -10.87
C ALA A 189 -19.74 -2.81 -9.98
N THR A 190 -19.22 -2.75 -8.74
CA THR A 190 -19.32 -3.84 -7.78
C THR A 190 -20.77 -4.16 -7.44
N LEU A 191 -21.58 -3.13 -7.16
CA LEU A 191 -23.00 -3.29 -6.86
C LEU A 191 -23.78 -3.88 -8.04
N ALA A 192 -23.41 -3.55 -9.27
CA ALA A 192 -24.05 -4.10 -10.47
C ALA A 192 -23.65 -5.56 -10.74
N ALA A 193 -22.38 -5.91 -10.53
CA ALA A 193 -21.81 -7.19 -10.94
C ALA A 193 -22.01 -8.32 -9.94
N CYS A 194 -22.00 -8.03 -8.61
CA CYS A 194 -21.98 -9.05 -7.57
C CYS A 194 -23.39 -9.49 -7.14
N ARG A 195 -23.50 -10.69 -6.58
CA ARG A 195 -24.74 -11.28 -6.08
C ARG A 195 -25.32 -10.50 -4.91
N PRO A 196 -26.65 -10.43 -4.76
CA PRO A 196 -27.31 -9.69 -3.69
C PRO A 196 -26.90 -10.13 -2.27
N ALA A 197 -26.58 -11.41 -2.07
CA ALA A 197 -26.21 -11.98 -0.78
C ALA A 197 -24.73 -11.76 -0.42
N THR A 198 -23.86 -11.46 -1.38
CA THR A 198 -22.44 -11.21 -1.12
C THR A 198 -22.27 -9.99 -0.22
N GLU A 199 -21.40 -10.10 0.79
CA GLU A 199 -21.06 -8.99 1.66
C GLU A 199 -19.99 -8.13 1.00
N LEU A 200 -20.23 -6.82 0.97
CA LEU A 200 -19.25 -5.81 0.57
C LEU A 200 -18.90 -4.96 1.76
N CYS A 201 -17.61 -4.89 2.08
CA CYS A 201 -17.06 -3.89 2.99
C CYS A 201 -16.27 -2.86 2.18
N VAL A 202 -16.52 -1.58 2.45
CA VAL A 202 -15.73 -0.46 1.94
C VAL A 202 -15.12 0.26 3.13
N ALA A 203 -13.79 0.25 3.20
CA ALA A 203 -13.00 0.97 4.19
C ALA A 203 -12.34 2.17 3.53
N SER A 204 -12.67 3.37 3.97
CA SER A 204 -12.16 4.62 3.39
C SER A 204 -11.50 5.49 4.44
N ASP A 205 -10.50 6.29 4.02
CA ASP A 205 -9.74 7.22 4.86
C ASP A 205 -9.16 6.56 6.13
N LEU A 206 -8.73 5.30 6.02
CA LEU A 206 -8.17 4.56 7.16
C LEU A 206 -7.06 5.36 7.84
N THR A 207 -7.07 5.37 9.17
CA THR A 207 -6.21 6.16 10.07
C THR A 207 -6.49 7.67 10.11
N LEU A 208 -7.42 8.18 9.32
CA LEU A 208 -7.79 9.61 9.33
C LEU A 208 -8.99 9.87 10.24
N PRO A 209 -9.20 11.11 10.71
CA PRO A 209 -10.42 11.48 11.47
C PRO A 209 -11.73 11.24 10.69
N THR A 210 -11.65 11.14 9.37
CA THR A 210 -12.79 10.87 8.47
C THR A 210 -12.92 9.39 8.12
N GLU A 211 -12.21 8.50 8.84
CA GLU A 211 -12.27 7.06 8.65
C GLU A 211 -13.70 6.53 8.67
N GLN A 212 -14.01 5.69 7.69
CA GLN A 212 -15.29 4.98 7.61
C GLN A 212 -15.06 3.55 7.17
N VAL A 213 -15.67 2.61 7.88
CA VAL A 213 -15.73 1.21 7.50
C VAL A 213 -17.19 0.79 7.45
N ILE A 214 -17.69 0.53 6.25
CA ILE A 214 -19.11 0.20 6.02
C ILE A 214 -19.17 -1.19 5.41
N ARG A 215 -19.77 -2.13 6.14
CA ARG A 215 -20.08 -3.50 5.68
C ARG A 215 -21.57 -3.71 5.57
N LYS A 216 -22.04 -4.16 4.41
CA LYS A 216 -23.42 -4.52 4.12
C LYS A 216 -23.45 -5.58 3.02
N SER A 217 -24.55 -6.37 2.93
CA SER A 217 -24.78 -7.14 1.71
C SER A 217 -24.98 -6.24 0.50
N ILE A 218 -24.66 -6.73 -0.68
CA ILE A 218 -24.88 -6.02 -1.96
C ILE A 218 -26.33 -5.55 -2.08
N ALA A 219 -27.30 -6.38 -1.66
CA ALA A 219 -28.72 -5.98 -1.65
C ALA A 219 -28.97 -4.74 -0.79
N LYS A 220 -28.39 -4.70 0.43
CA LYS A 220 -28.53 -3.54 1.34
C LYS A 220 -27.77 -2.31 0.82
N TRP A 221 -26.64 -2.49 0.17
CA TRP A 221 -25.91 -1.38 -0.47
C TRP A 221 -26.72 -0.71 -1.57
N ARG A 222 -27.42 -1.51 -2.43
CA ARG A 222 -28.28 -1.01 -3.52
C ARG A 222 -29.46 -0.17 -3.02
N GLY A 223 -29.97 -0.47 -1.82
CA GLY A 223 -31.06 0.28 -1.18
C GLY A 223 -30.61 1.41 -0.26
N ALA A 224 -29.31 1.59 -0.05
CA ALA A 224 -28.79 2.62 0.86
C ALA A 224 -28.63 3.98 0.17
N ALA A 225 -28.59 5.05 0.99
CA ALA A 225 -28.17 6.36 0.51
C ALA A 225 -26.76 6.28 -0.11
N ARG A 226 -26.52 7.11 -1.12
CA ARG A 226 -25.23 7.13 -1.85
C ARG A 226 -24.09 7.44 -0.88
N THR A 227 -23.07 6.59 -0.87
CA THR A 227 -21.80 6.85 -0.17
C THR A 227 -20.87 7.56 -1.14
N GLU A 228 -20.38 8.74 -0.78
CA GLU A 228 -19.41 9.46 -1.59
C GLU A 228 -18.00 8.97 -1.26
N LEU A 229 -17.34 8.42 -2.27
CA LEU A 229 -15.95 7.94 -2.20
C LEU A 229 -15.01 8.74 -3.10
N ASN A 230 -15.53 9.75 -3.81
CA ASN A 230 -14.73 10.57 -4.70
C ASN A 230 -13.58 11.26 -3.93
N ARG A 231 -12.35 11.10 -4.44
CA ARG A 231 -11.10 11.60 -3.85
C ARG A 231 -10.73 11.05 -2.46
N ARG A 232 -11.44 10.04 -1.98
CA ARG A 232 -11.14 9.35 -0.72
C ARG A 232 -10.39 8.05 -1.01
N PRO A 233 -9.20 7.79 -0.43
CA PRO A 233 -8.57 6.48 -0.48
C PRO A 233 -9.51 5.42 0.07
N ALA A 234 -9.71 4.31 -0.65
CA ALA A 234 -10.63 3.26 -0.23
C ALA A 234 -10.12 1.86 -0.59
N ILE A 235 -10.43 0.91 0.28
CA ILE A 235 -10.23 -0.53 0.10
C ILE A 235 -11.60 -1.19 -0.01
N PHE A 236 -11.76 -2.08 -0.97
CA PHE A 236 -12.97 -2.86 -1.20
C PHE A 236 -12.72 -4.32 -0.83
N LEU A 237 -13.63 -4.93 -0.07
CA LEU A 237 -13.55 -6.33 0.32
C LEU A 237 -14.87 -7.02 0.01
N LEU A 238 -14.80 -8.14 -0.71
CA LEU A 238 -15.93 -9.05 -0.90
C LEU A 238 -15.74 -10.28 -0.01
N GLY A 239 -16.80 -10.72 0.67
CA GLY A 239 -16.75 -11.86 1.55
C GLY A 239 -18.11 -12.56 1.67
N ALA A 240 -18.11 -13.73 2.31
CA ALA A 240 -19.31 -14.41 2.75
C ALA A 240 -19.68 -13.98 4.19
N ILE A 241 -20.93 -14.26 4.57
CA ILE A 241 -21.41 -14.14 5.96
C ILE A 241 -20.82 -15.31 6.78
#